data_d06bad118ad5061c5b45b15166a5f79a
#
_entry.id   d06bad118ad5061c5b45b15166a5f79a
#
_cell.length_a   1.000
_cell.length_b   1.000
_cell.length_c   1.000
_cell.angle_alpha   90.00
_cell.angle_beta   90.00
_cell.angle_gamma   90.00
#
_symmetry.space_group_name_H-M   'P 1'
#
loop_
_entity.id
_entity.type
_entity.pdbx_description
1 polymer ?
#
loop_
_entity_poly.entity_id
_entity_poly.type
_entity_poly.pdbx_seq_one_letter_code
_entity_poly.pdbx_strand_id
1 'polypeptide(L)'
;MAVCLVFLLPVNVQAASKLRSKFDHKASGNIYYYDKKGKTVKGLVKIRGKKYYFNKKGIQQNGWQKIKGNYYFFQIRNGSYAYMVTNRRVNNIYLDKNGKAKYNSEELRKLKIMVIANQVMRQVTRRNMSKPEKLWKCYLRAVNYNYGGGGNDYDFRYYYSNWDVSYAEDMFYRGAGDCFAFASAFAYLANAIGSFDAKVISSGGHGWAEIKGKVCDPNWAKVTGQTERYYRMDYGLSGVDGRPYYRGNRAYVI
;
A
#
# COMPACT_ATOMS: atom_id res chain seq x y z
N MET A 1 -1.64 59.90 -38.99
CA MET A 1 -1.10 59.41 -37.70
C MET A 1 -2.24 58.86 -36.89
N ALA A 2 -2.34 57.55 -36.76
CA ALA A 2 -3.37 56.90 -35.92
C ALA A 2 -2.72 56.51 -34.57
N VAL A 3 -3.20 57.07 -33.49
CA VAL A 3 -2.78 56.77 -32.13
C VAL A 3 -3.51 55.56 -31.62
N CYS A 4 -2.82 54.42 -31.51
CA CYS A 4 -3.37 53.22 -30.91
C CYS A 4 -3.36 53.36 -29.35
N LEU A 5 -4.56 53.60 -28.74
CA LEU A 5 -4.69 53.50 -27.29
C LEU A 5 -4.74 52.05 -26.88
N VAL A 6 -3.69 51.56 -26.23
CA VAL A 6 -3.67 50.26 -25.56
C VAL A 6 -4.35 50.39 -24.19
N PHE A 7 -5.56 49.87 -24.11
CA PHE A 7 -6.25 49.73 -22.79
C PHE A 7 -5.62 48.55 -22.01
N LEU A 8 -4.79 48.85 -21.06
CA LEU A 8 -4.35 47.89 -20.05
C LEU A 8 -5.52 47.61 -19.09
N LEU A 9 -6.18 46.46 -19.30
CA LEU A 9 -7.15 45.97 -18.33
C LEU A 9 -6.40 45.61 -17.02
N PRO A 10 -6.93 46.05 -15.84
CA PRO A 10 -6.31 45.67 -14.57
C PRO A 10 -6.44 44.16 -14.40
N VAL A 11 -5.30 43.47 -14.36
CA VAL A 11 -5.24 42.07 -13.93
C VAL A 11 -5.63 42.05 -12.46
N ASN A 12 -6.87 41.67 -12.17
CA ASN A 12 -7.30 41.40 -10.81
C ASN A 12 -6.51 40.20 -10.28
N VAL A 13 -5.36 40.43 -9.66
CA VAL A 13 -4.66 39.47 -8.84
C VAL A 13 -5.51 39.28 -7.59
N GLN A 14 -6.49 38.41 -7.67
CA GLN A 14 -7.26 37.94 -6.53
C GLN A 14 -6.26 37.25 -5.60
N ALA A 15 -5.84 37.93 -4.53
CA ALA A 15 -4.93 37.42 -3.53
C ALA A 15 -5.55 36.13 -2.97
N ALA A 16 -4.99 34.98 -3.36
CA ALA A 16 -5.43 33.69 -2.88
C ALA A 16 -5.47 33.74 -1.35
N SER A 17 -6.62 33.62 -0.74
CA SER A 17 -6.82 33.67 0.71
C SER A 17 -5.88 32.65 1.34
N LYS A 18 -4.86 33.12 2.07
CA LYS A 18 -3.82 32.30 2.65
C LYS A 18 -4.43 31.27 3.60
N LEU A 19 -4.41 29.99 3.23
CA LEU A 19 -4.93 28.90 4.06
C LEU A 19 -4.21 28.91 5.42
N ARG A 20 -4.98 29.00 6.52
CA ARG A 20 -4.44 29.01 7.90
C ARG A 20 -5.27 28.07 8.77
N SER A 21 -4.61 27.31 9.65
CA SER A 21 -5.23 26.35 10.57
C SER A 21 -6.24 25.41 9.90
N LYS A 22 -5.96 25.03 8.65
CA LYS A 22 -6.91 24.30 7.77
C LYS A 22 -6.24 23.16 7.00
N PHE A 23 -7.00 22.09 6.85
CA PHE A 23 -6.66 21.05 5.88
C PHE A 23 -7.00 21.52 4.46
N ASP A 24 -6.19 21.09 3.51
CA ASP A 24 -6.35 21.38 2.09
C ASP A 24 -6.26 20.08 1.28
N HIS A 25 -7.29 19.80 0.48
CA HIS A 25 -7.39 18.64 -0.38
C HIS A 25 -7.11 19.04 -1.81
N LYS A 26 -6.00 18.54 -2.37
CA LYS A 26 -5.66 18.78 -3.78
C LYS A 26 -6.40 17.82 -4.71
N ALA A 27 -6.58 18.22 -5.97
CA ALA A 27 -7.20 17.38 -7.01
C ALA A 27 -6.51 16.02 -7.18
N SER A 28 -5.19 15.92 -6.89
CA SER A 28 -4.43 14.67 -6.84
C SER A 28 -4.86 13.72 -5.70
N GLY A 29 -5.73 14.19 -4.79
CA GLY A 29 -6.11 13.50 -3.57
C GLY A 29 -5.11 13.72 -2.41
N ASN A 30 -4.00 14.42 -2.62
CA ASN A 30 -3.06 14.75 -1.56
C ASN A 30 -3.69 15.71 -0.55
N ILE A 31 -3.43 15.46 0.74
CA ILE A 31 -3.94 16.28 1.83
C ILE A 31 -2.77 16.94 2.53
N TYR A 32 -2.90 18.25 2.73
CA TYR A 32 -1.96 19.09 3.45
C TYR A 32 -2.66 19.71 4.67
N TYR A 33 -1.90 20.19 5.63
CA TYR A 33 -2.40 21.06 6.69
C TYR A 33 -1.52 22.29 6.76
N TYR A 34 -2.15 23.44 6.82
CA TYR A 34 -1.48 24.73 6.99
C TYR A 34 -1.62 25.19 8.44
N ASP A 35 -0.51 25.62 9.05
CA ASP A 35 -0.47 26.17 10.40
C ASP A 35 -1.11 27.56 10.49
N LYS A 36 -1.07 28.18 11.68
CA LYS A 36 -1.57 29.54 11.92
C LYS A 36 -0.86 30.61 11.07
N LYS A 37 0.38 30.33 10.64
CA LYS A 37 1.18 31.21 9.79
C LYS A 37 0.97 30.94 8.29
N GLY A 38 0.14 29.95 7.93
CA GLY A 38 -0.11 29.54 6.55
C GLY A 38 1.04 28.75 5.94
N LYS A 39 1.87 28.09 6.75
CA LYS A 39 2.92 27.16 6.28
C LYS A 39 2.43 25.72 6.37
N THR A 40 2.81 24.87 5.42
CA THR A 40 2.53 23.44 5.46
C THR A 40 3.29 22.77 6.60
N VAL A 41 2.61 21.94 7.39
CA VAL A 41 3.24 21.18 8.47
C VAL A 41 3.92 19.92 7.94
N LYS A 42 4.92 19.43 8.69
CA LYS A 42 5.68 18.21 8.39
C LYS A 42 5.88 17.41 9.67
N GLY A 43 6.09 16.09 9.52
CA GLY A 43 6.32 15.21 10.66
C GLY A 43 5.03 14.85 11.42
N LEU A 44 5.18 14.46 12.68
CA LEU A 44 4.09 14.09 13.57
C LEU A 44 3.52 15.35 14.24
N VAL A 45 2.25 15.67 13.97
CA VAL A 45 1.59 16.91 14.42
C VAL A 45 0.26 16.58 15.10
N LYS A 46 -0.01 17.24 16.24
CA LYS A 46 -1.31 17.19 16.93
C LYS A 46 -2.21 18.33 16.40
N ILE A 47 -3.36 17.97 15.85
CA ILE A 47 -4.36 18.90 15.31
C ILE A 47 -5.72 18.56 15.92
N ARG A 48 -6.34 19.49 16.61
CA ARG A 48 -7.66 19.30 17.26
C ARG A 48 -7.72 17.98 18.05
N GLY A 49 -6.73 17.73 18.90
CA GLY A 49 -6.66 16.54 19.77
C GLY A 49 -6.16 15.26 19.12
N LYS A 50 -6.14 15.14 17.80
CA LYS A 50 -5.71 13.97 17.05
C LYS A 50 -4.30 14.13 16.49
N LYS A 51 -3.51 13.05 16.43
CA LYS A 51 -2.15 13.04 15.84
C LYS A 51 -2.21 12.62 14.38
N TYR A 52 -1.48 13.33 13.52
CA TYR A 52 -1.35 13.09 12.09
C TYR A 52 0.11 13.06 11.70
N TYR A 53 0.44 12.37 10.62
CA TYR A 53 1.80 12.36 10.09
C TYR A 53 1.82 12.93 8.67
N PHE A 54 2.74 13.85 8.44
CA PHE A 54 3.00 14.48 7.14
C PHE A 54 4.45 14.20 6.73
N ASN A 55 4.65 13.77 5.49
CA ASN A 55 6.00 13.51 4.99
C ASN A 55 6.81 14.80 4.79
N LYS A 56 8.05 14.66 4.29
CA LYS A 56 8.94 15.80 4.03
C LYS A 56 8.35 16.82 3.02
N LYS A 57 7.42 16.39 2.15
CA LYS A 57 6.68 17.26 1.20
C LYS A 57 5.40 17.87 1.80
N GLY A 58 5.12 17.64 3.08
CA GLY A 58 3.91 18.12 3.77
C GLY A 58 2.64 17.32 3.42
N ILE A 59 2.76 16.17 2.75
CA ILE A 59 1.64 15.33 2.37
C ILE A 59 1.28 14.39 3.53
N GLN A 60 0.01 14.41 3.95
CA GLN A 60 -0.51 13.51 4.98
C GLN A 60 -0.30 12.05 4.62
N GLN A 61 0.14 11.26 5.58
CA GLN A 61 0.39 9.83 5.44
C GLN A 61 -0.70 9.00 6.12
N ASN A 62 -0.96 7.77 5.62
CA ASN A 62 -1.84 6.76 6.22
C ASN A 62 -1.15 5.39 6.19
N GLY A 63 -1.79 4.35 6.75
CA GLY A 63 -1.20 3.03 6.88
C GLY A 63 -0.02 2.99 7.85
N TRP A 64 0.77 1.94 7.77
CA TRP A 64 1.95 1.77 8.60
C TRP A 64 3.07 2.74 8.23
N GLN A 65 3.65 3.38 9.25
CA GLN A 65 4.74 4.35 9.10
C GLN A 65 5.83 4.08 10.14
N LYS A 66 7.10 4.12 9.71
CA LYS A 66 8.26 4.15 10.62
C LYS A 66 8.67 5.60 10.85
N ILE A 67 8.61 6.07 12.11
CA ILE A 67 8.90 7.45 12.49
C ILE A 67 9.88 7.42 13.66
N LYS A 68 11.10 7.96 13.47
CA LYS A 68 12.16 7.98 14.50
C LYS A 68 12.36 6.62 15.18
N GLY A 69 12.48 5.56 14.38
CA GLY A 69 12.72 4.19 14.83
C GLY A 69 11.49 3.43 15.34
N ASN A 70 10.37 4.07 15.62
CA ASN A 70 9.12 3.42 16.07
C ASN A 70 8.12 3.26 14.93
N TYR A 71 7.23 2.26 15.05
CA TYR A 71 6.16 2.00 14.08
C TYR A 71 4.83 2.50 14.62
N TYR A 72 4.04 3.13 13.73
CA TYR A 72 2.73 3.72 14.01
C TYR A 72 1.78 3.39 12.87
N PHE A 73 0.49 3.33 13.17
CA PHE A 73 -0.53 3.17 12.13
C PHE A 73 -1.46 4.39 12.09
N PHE A 74 -1.66 4.90 10.90
CA PHE A 74 -2.61 5.97 10.61
C PHE A 74 -3.76 5.41 9.79
N GLN A 75 -4.99 5.77 10.15
CA GLN A 75 -6.19 5.21 9.53
C GLN A 75 -6.13 5.24 7.99
N ILE A 76 -6.60 4.15 7.38
CA ILE A 76 -6.77 4.07 5.92
C ILE A 76 -8.23 4.36 5.61
N ARG A 77 -8.53 5.57 5.16
CA ARG A 77 -9.87 6.01 4.76
C ARG A 77 -9.80 6.73 3.43
N ASN A 78 -10.75 6.43 2.53
CA ASN A 78 -10.85 7.16 1.27
C ASN A 78 -11.32 8.60 1.55
N GLY A 79 -10.59 9.59 1.01
CA GLY A 79 -10.95 11.00 1.07
C GLY A 79 -10.94 11.66 2.46
N SER A 80 -10.60 10.89 3.53
CA SER A 80 -10.67 11.39 4.91
C SER A 80 -9.31 11.57 5.56
N TYR A 81 -9.29 12.34 6.64
CA TYR A 81 -8.09 12.57 7.45
C TYR A 81 -7.64 11.30 8.16
N ALA A 82 -6.40 10.92 7.95
CA ALA A 82 -5.79 9.74 8.52
C ALA A 82 -5.12 10.09 9.86
N TYR A 83 -5.83 9.99 10.98
CA TYR A 83 -5.22 10.17 12.28
C TYR A 83 -4.65 8.87 12.85
N MET A 84 -3.71 9.01 13.78
CA MET A 84 -3.03 7.91 14.46
C MET A 84 -4.01 7.03 15.21
N VAL A 85 -3.83 5.72 15.10
CA VAL A 85 -4.56 4.70 15.86
C VAL A 85 -3.82 4.41 17.16
N THR A 86 -4.56 4.25 18.26
CA THR A 86 -4.04 3.97 19.60
C THR A 86 -4.91 2.93 20.32
N ASN A 87 -4.35 2.24 21.31
CA ASN A 87 -5.05 1.29 22.21
C ASN A 87 -5.85 0.21 21.45
N ARG A 88 -5.30 -0.33 20.35
CA ARG A 88 -5.93 -1.44 19.60
C ARG A 88 -4.94 -2.21 18.76
N ARG A 89 -5.39 -3.36 18.25
CA ARG A 89 -4.63 -4.15 17.28
C ARG A 89 -4.95 -3.73 15.85
N VAL A 90 -3.92 -3.73 15.01
CA VAL A 90 -4.00 -3.59 13.55
C VAL A 90 -3.06 -4.63 12.95
N ASN A 91 -3.56 -5.48 12.05
CA ASN A 91 -2.80 -6.62 11.50
C ASN A 91 -2.17 -7.47 12.63
N ASN A 92 -2.95 -7.75 13.67
CA ASN A 92 -2.55 -8.46 14.90
C ASN A 92 -1.48 -7.78 15.77
N ILE A 93 -0.96 -6.62 15.39
CA ILE A 93 0.05 -5.87 16.14
C ILE A 93 -0.63 -4.85 17.06
N TYR A 94 -0.31 -4.88 18.36
CA TYR A 94 -0.88 -3.96 19.33
C TYR A 94 -0.24 -2.57 19.26
N LEU A 95 -1.07 -1.55 19.25
CA LEU A 95 -0.69 -0.14 19.33
C LEU A 95 -1.02 0.39 20.74
N ASP A 96 -0.02 0.88 21.45
CA ASP A 96 -0.18 1.40 22.81
C ASP A 96 -0.95 2.75 22.86
N LYS A 97 -1.12 3.33 24.05
CA LYS A 97 -1.78 4.64 24.26
C LYS A 97 -1.12 5.80 23.52
N ASN A 98 0.15 5.67 23.18
CA ASN A 98 0.90 6.65 22.40
C ASN A 98 0.89 6.35 20.89
N GLY A 99 0.27 5.24 20.47
CA GLY A 99 0.21 4.75 19.10
C GLY A 99 1.47 3.99 18.66
N LYS A 100 2.41 3.70 19.58
CA LYS A 100 3.59 2.90 19.24
C LYS A 100 3.23 1.43 19.15
N ALA A 101 3.66 0.77 18.08
CA ALA A 101 3.54 -0.66 17.94
C ALA A 101 4.38 -1.41 18.99
N LYS A 102 3.79 -2.43 19.60
CA LYS A 102 4.47 -3.44 20.42
C LYS A 102 4.60 -4.70 19.58
N TYR A 103 5.79 -5.22 19.47
CA TYR A 103 6.09 -6.31 18.55
C TYR A 103 7.28 -7.16 19.05
N ASN A 104 7.27 -8.43 18.67
CA ASN A 104 8.41 -9.35 18.77
C ASN A 104 9.25 -9.29 17.47
N SER A 105 10.26 -10.18 17.35
CA SER A 105 11.16 -10.23 16.19
C SER A 105 10.45 -10.58 14.87
N GLU A 106 9.48 -11.49 14.89
CA GLU A 106 8.70 -11.87 13.71
C GLU A 106 7.76 -10.75 13.26
N GLU A 107 7.04 -10.16 14.21
CA GLU A 107 6.17 -9.01 13.95
C GLU A 107 6.95 -7.79 13.44
N LEU A 108 8.22 -7.64 13.86
CA LEU A 108 9.10 -6.60 13.34
C LEU A 108 9.39 -6.79 11.85
N ARG A 109 9.65 -8.01 11.40
CA ARG A 109 9.83 -8.32 9.97
C ARG A 109 8.57 -7.96 9.19
N LYS A 110 7.40 -8.42 9.67
CA LYS A 110 6.10 -8.11 9.07
C LYS A 110 5.84 -6.60 9.00
N LEU A 111 6.13 -5.84 10.07
CA LEU A 111 6.02 -4.38 10.09
C LEU A 111 6.88 -3.70 9.04
N LYS A 112 8.12 -4.15 8.85
CA LYS A 112 9.01 -3.62 7.80
C LYS A 112 8.39 -3.81 6.42
N ILE A 113 7.88 -5.00 6.13
CA ILE A 113 7.23 -5.32 4.85
C ILE A 113 5.96 -4.49 4.65
N MET A 114 5.10 -4.35 5.66
CA MET A 114 3.90 -3.51 5.57
C MET A 114 4.22 -2.03 5.30
N VAL A 115 5.31 -1.51 5.87
CA VAL A 115 5.76 -0.14 5.56
C VAL A 115 6.22 -0.02 4.12
N ILE A 116 7.00 -0.99 3.60
CA ILE A 116 7.48 -0.99 2.22
C ILE A 116 6.30 -1.14 1.25
N ALA A 117 5.40 -2.08 1.49
CA ALA A 117 4.20 -2.26 0.67
C ALA A 117 3.36 -0.98 0.59
N ASN A 118 3.18 -0.27 1.71
CA ASN A 118 2.50 1.02 1.74
C ASN A 118 3.23 2.10 0.91
N GLN A 119 4.57 2.09 0.89
CA GLN A 119 5.37 2.99 0.05
C GLN A 119 5.23 2.64 -1.44
N VAL A 120 5.38 1.38 -1.81
CA VAL A 120 5.24 0.89 -3.20
C VAL A 120 3.83 1.16 -3.72
N MET A 121 2.79 0.83 -2.94
CA MET A 121 1.41 1.13 -3.31
C MET A 121 1.22 2.62 -3.65
N ARG A 122 1.82 3.53 -2.88
CA ARG A 122 1.74 4.99 -3.14
C ARG A 122 2.52 5.45 -4.35
N GLN A 123 3.57 4.73 -4.76
CA GLN A 123 4.33 5.05 -5.97
C GLN A 123 3.50 4.77 -7.24
N VAL A 124 2.67 3.71 -7.20
CA VAL A 124 1.90 3.25 -8.35
C VAL A 124 0.44 3.74 -8.37
N THR A 125 -0.01 4.39 -7.28
CA THR A 125 -1.39 4.86 -7.14
C THR A 125 -1.47 6.33 -6.75
N ARG A 126 -2.61 6.96 -7.06
CA ARG A 126 -2.98 8.28 -6.54
C ARG A 126 -4.00 8.14 -5.41
N ARG A 127 -4.03 9.06 -4.48
CA ARG A 127 -4.92 8.99 -3.31
C ARG A 127 -6.40 9.04 -3.68
N ASN A 128 -6.76 9.79 -4.73
CA ASN A 128 -8.13 9.93 -5.23
C ASN A 128 -8.62 8.75 -6.07
N MET A 129 -7.76 7.81 -6.44
CA MET A 129 -8.20 6.57 -7.10
C MET A 129 -9.14 5.77 -6.20
N SER A 130 -10.13 5.11 -6.80
CA SER A 130 -10.96 4.11 -6.11
C SER A 130 -10.13 2.92 -5.63
N LYS A 131 -10.66 2.14 -4.69
CA LYS A 131 -9.97 0.94 -4.22
C LYS A 131 -9.74 -0.11 -5.33
N PRO A 132 -10.71 -0.40 -6.23
CA PRO A 132 -10.48 -1.30 -7.36
C PRO A 132 -9.37 -0.81 -8.30
N GLU A 133 -9.32 0.49 -8.63
CA GLU A 133 -8.24 1.05 -9.46
C GLU A 133 -6.86 0.89 -8.78
N LYS A 134 -6.78 1.17 -7.47
CA LYS A 134 -5.54 0.94 -6.71
C LYS A 134 -5.13 -0.52 -6.72
N LEU A 135 -6.10 -1.44 -6.54
CA LEU A 135 -5.85 -2.87 -6.54
C LEU A 135 -5.28 -3.32 -7.89
N TRP A 136 -5.88 -2.87 -8.99
CA TRP A 136 -5.39 -3.15 -10.34
C TRP A 136 -3.97 -2.62 -10.56
N LYS A 137 -3.68 -1.36 -10.18
CA LYS A 137 -2.33 -0.79 -10.27
C LYS A 137 -1.31 -1.55 -9.43
N CYS A 138 -1.69 -2.00 -8.24
CA CYS A 138 -0.84 -2.85 -7.40
C CYS A 138 -0.62 -4.23 -8.01
N TYR A 139 -1.64 -4.80 -8.65
CA TYR A 139 -1.52 -6.06 -9.37
C TYR A 139 -0.52 -5.94 -10.54
N LEU A 140 -0.67 -4.92 -11.38
CA LEU A 140 0.27 -4.63 -12.46
C LEU A 140 1.70 -4.43 -11.94
N ARG A 141 1.86 -3.78 -10.77
CA ARG A 141 3.18 -3.64 -10.14
C ARG A 141 3.75 -4.99 -9.74
N ALA A 142 2.93 -5.89 -9.20
CA ALA A 142 3.35 -7.24 -8.87
C ALA A 142 3.76 -8.04 -10.12
N VAL A 143 2.96 -8.02 -11.18
CA VAL A 143 3.28 -8.67 -12.49
C VAL A 143 4.62 -8.19 -13.06
N ASN A 144 4.99 -6.94 -12.83
CA ASN A 144 6.23 -6.34 -13.36
C ASN A 144 7.50 -6.65 -12.56
N TYR A 145 7.43 -7.44 -11.48
CA TYR A 145 8.63 -7.96 -10.84
C TYR A 145 9.29 -9.04 -11.71
N ASN A 146 10.54 -9.39 -11.40
CA ASN A 146 11.25 -10.44 -12.13
C ASN A 146 10.94 -11.82 -11.55
N TYR A 147 10.86 -12.82 -12.42
CA TYR A 147 10.80 -14.22 -12.02
C TYR A 147 12.21 -14.78 -11.85
N GLY A 148 12.40 -15.61 -10.81
CA GLY A 148 13.69 -16.21 -10.50
C GLY A 148 14.61 -15.30 -9.67
N GLY A 149 15.83 -15.76 -9.41
CA GLY A 149 16.81 -15.01 -8.61
C GLY A 149 16.48 -14.92 -7.11
N GLY A 150 15.45 -15.59 -6.65
CA GLY A 150 15.22 -15.83 -5.23
C GLY A 150 16.41 -16.63 -4.69
N GLY A 151 17.20 -16.01 -3.82
CA GLY A 151 18.46 -16.60 -3.36
C GLY A 151 18.29 -17.72 -2.35
N ASN A 152 17.14 -18.34 -2.29
CA ASN A 152 16.86 -19.34 -1.29
C ASN A 152 16.39 -20.63 -1.94
N ASP A 153 17.28 -21.63 -1.93
CA ASP A 153 16.94 -23.04 -2.13
C ASP A 153 16.04 -23.58 -1.00
N TYR A 154 15.61 -22.75 -0.07
CA TYR A 154 14.77 -23.10 1.06
C TYR A 154 13.31 -22.80 0.78
N ASP A 155 12.48 -23.83 0.91
CA ASP A 155 11.04 -23.65 0.97
C ASP A 155 10.62 -23.16 2.36
N PHE A 156 10.51 -21.84 2.54
CA PHE A 156 10.14 -21.22 3.80
C PHE A 156 8.82 -21.72 4.39
N ARG A 157 7.92 -22.29 3.56
CA ARG A 157 6.61 -22.80 3.98
C ARG A 157 6.71 -23.97 4.96
N TYR A 158 7.78 -24.74 4.91
CA TYR A 158 7.99 -25.88 5.80
C TYR A 158 8.58 -25.47 7.15
N TYR A 159 9.29 -24.35 7.21
CA TYR A 159 10.10 -23.99 8.37
C TYR A 159 9.53 -22.84 9.19
N TYR A 160 8.68 -21.98 8.61
CA TYR A 160 8.23 -20.75 9.27
C TYR A 160 6.73 -20.55 9.17
N SER A 161 6.11 -20.15 10.29
CA SER A 161 4.68 -19.79 10.35
C SER A 161 4.37 -18.53 9.51
N ASN A 162 5.33 -17.61 9.40
CA ASN A 162 5.23 -16.36 8.64
C ASN A 162 6.06 -16.42 7.34
N TRP A 163 5.95 -17.51 6.60
CA TRP A 163 6.68 -17.71 5.35
C TRP A 163 6.36 -16.65 4.29
N ASP A 164 5.14 -16.14 4.28
CA ASP A 164 4.69 -15.03 3.42
C ASP A 164 5.57 -13.79 3.55
N VAL A 165 6.07 -13.48 4.76
CA VAL A 165 7.01 -12.39 4.99
C VAL A 165 8.33 -12.61 4.26
N SER A 166 8.89 -13.82 4.33
CA SER A 166 10.17 -14.15 3.68
C SER A 166 10.08 -14.02 2.17
N TYR A 167 9.01 -14.52 1.57
CA TYR A 167 8.76 -14.36 0.13
C TYR A 167 8.49 -12.90 -0.27
N ALA A 168 7.78 -12.14 0.56
CA ALA A 168 7.60 -10.71 0.31
C ALA A 168 8.92 -9.92 0.42
N GLU A 169 9.82 -10.31 1.34
CA GLU A 169 11.15 -9.72 1.47
C GLU A 169 11.96 -9.90 0.17
N ASP A 170 11.98 -11.10 -0.42
CA ASP A 170 12.65 -11.33 -1.70
C ASP A 170 12.14 -10.36 -2.77
N MET A 171 10.82 -10.28 -2.93
CA MET A 171 10.25 -9.44 -3.96
C MET A 171 10.48 -7.94 -3.72
N PHE A 172 10.32 -7.46 -2.49
CA PHE A 172 10.46 -6.03 -2.21
C PHE A 172 11.91 -5.55 -2.11
N TYR A 173 12.86 -6.41 -1.70
CA TYR A 173 14.26 -6.02 -1.56
C TYR A 173 15.10 -6.35 -2.80
N ARG A 174 14.81 -7.47 -3.47
CA ARG A 174 15.56 -7.93 -4.64
C ARG A 174 14.88 -7.60 -5.96
N GLY A 175 13.56 -7.43 -5.94
CA GLY A 175 12.76 -7.21 -7.14
C GLY A 175 12.54 -8.48 -7.97
N ALA A 176 12.78 -9.65 -7.38
CA ALA A 176 12.65 -10.95 -8.04
C ALA A 176 12.26 -12.04 -7.05
N GLY A 177 11.65 -13.12 -7.55
CA GLY A 177 11.26 -14.27 -6.74
C GLY A 177 10.44 -15.29 -7.54
N ASP A 178 9.97 -16.31 -6.85
CA ASP A 178 9.09 -17.35 -7.39
C ASP A 178 7.60 -16.98 -7.28
N CYS A 179 6.72 -17.93 -7.60
CA CYS A 179 5.26 -17.72 -7.53
C CYS A 179 4.77 -17.30 -6.14
N PHE A 180 5.38 -17.82 -5.06
CA PHE A 180 5.03 -17.43 -3.69
C PHE A 180 5.44 -16.01 -3.36
N ALA A 181 6.58 -15.54 -3.88
CA ALA A 181 7.04 -14.18 -3.73
C ALA A 181 6.13 -13.18 -4.49
N PHE A 182 5.69 -13.52 -5.70
CA PHE A 182 4.70 -12.76 -6.45
C PHE A 182 3.38 -12.64 -5.69
N ALA A 183 2.88 -13.75 -5.18
CA ALA A 183 1.64 -13.82 -4.40
C ALA A 183 1.73 -13.00 -3.12
N SER A 184 2.82 -13.17 -2.35
CA SER A 184 3.05 -12.47 -1.09
C SER A 184 3.15 -10.96 -1.32
N ALA A 185 3.97 -10.51 -2.27
CA ALA A 185 4.10 -9.09 -2.58
C ALA A 185 2.75 -8.46 -2.95
N PHE A 186 1.96 -9.11 -3.81
CA PHE A 186 0.66 -8.58 -4.19
C PHE A 186 -0.33 -8.55 -3.01
N ALA A 187 -0.36 -9.58 -2.17
CA ALA A 187 -1.22 -9.61 -0.99
C ALA A 187 -0.88 -8.47 -0.02
N TYR A 188 0.41 -8.18 0.23
CA TYR A 188 0.84 -7.04 1.03
C TYR A 188 0.48 -5.69 0.40
N LEU A 189 0.58 -5.54 -0.92
CA LEU A 189 0.14 -4.33 -1.64
C LEU A 189 -1.38 -4.13 -1.52
N ALA A 190 -2.17 -5.19 -1.65
CA ALA A 190 -3.63 -5.15 -1.48
C ALA A 190 -4.01 -4.76 -0.04
N ASN A 191 -3.32 -5.34 0.97
CA ASN A 191 -3.52 -4.99 2.37
C ASN A 191 -3.21 -3.52 2.66
N ALA A 192 -2.17 -2.95 2.02
CA ALA A 192 -1.81 -1.54 2.15
C ALA A 192 -2.90 -0.57 1.64
N ILE A 193 -3.74 -1.00 0.69
CA ILE A 193 -4.91 -0.24 0.25
C ILE A 193 -6.01 -0.25 1.33
N GLY A 194 -6.10 -1.37 2.08
CA GLY A 194 -7.07 -1.62 3.15
C GLY A 194 -8.39 -2.22 2.67
N SER A 195 -8.95 -3.08 3.52
CA SER A 195 -10.28 -3.71 3.32
C SER A 195 -10.36 -4.74 2.19
N PHE A 196 -9.27 -5.44 1.86
CA PHE A 196 -9.29 -6.47 0.82
C PHE A 196 -9.24 -7.90 1.35
N ASP A 197 -9.04 -8.12 2.65
CA ASP A 197 -8.92 -9.49 3.21
C ASP A 197 -7.96 -10.33 2.36
N ALA A 198 -6.74 -9.81 2.18
CA ALA A 198 -5.75 -10.42 1.33
C ALA A 198 -5.08 -11.59 2.03
N LYS A 199 -4.94 -12.72 1.31
CA LYS A 199 -4.26 -13.92 1.78
C LYS A 199 -3.25 -14.37 0.75
N VAL A 200 -2.25 -15.11 1.19
CA VAL A 200 -1.35 -15.87 0.32
C VAL A 200 -1.73 -17.33 0.42
N ILE A 201 -2.01 -17.96 -0.70
CA ILE A 201 -2.41 -19.37 -0.78
C ILE A 201 -1.25 -20.18 -1.34
N SER A 202 -0.98 -21.32 -0.72
CA SER A 202 -0.06 -22.34 -1.22
C SER A 202 -0.84 -23.61 -1.55
N SER A 203 -0.64 -24.12 -2.75
CA SER A 203 -1.17 -25.40 -3.20
C SER A 203 -0.05 -26.26 -3.78
N GLY A 204 0.71 -26.91 -2.89
CA GLY A 204 1.85 -27.72 -3.31
C GLY A 204 2.92 -26.90 -4.01
N GLY A 205 3.05 -27.04 -5.32
CA GLY A 205 4.12 -26.41 -6.12
C GLY A 205 3.82 -24.99 -6.62
N HIS A 206 2.64 -24.40 -6.31
CA HIS A 206 2.29 -23.08 -6.81
C HIS A 206 1.63 -22.21 -5.73
N GLY A 207 1.78 -20.88 -5.85
CA GLY A 207 1.22 -19.90 -4.95
C GLY A 207 0.55 -18.73 -5.64
N TRP A 208 -0.54 -18.24 -5.06
CA TRP A 208 -1.30 -17.07 -5.53
C TRP A 208 -1.84 -16.24 -4.37
N ALA A 209 -2.29 -15.04 -4.66
CA ALA A 209 -3.02 -14.23 -3.68
C ALA A 209 -4.53 -14.46 -3.79
N GLU A 210 -5.19 -14.60 -2.65
CA GLU A 210 -6.65 -14.54 -2.58
C GLU A 210 -7.08 -13.15 -2.11
N ILE A 211 -7.92 -12.50 -2.90
CA ILE A 211 -8.46 -11.17 -2.60
C ILE A 211 -9.98 -11.24 -2.58
N LYS A 212 -10.58 -11.19 -1.39
CA LYS A 212 -12.03 -11.34 -1.21
C LYS A 212 -12.59 -12.59 -1.88
N GLY A 213 -11.93 -13.71 -1.68
CA GLY A 213 -12.36 -15.01 -2.22
C GLY A 213 -12.13 -15.19 -3.72
N LYS A 214 -11.41 -14.31 -4.39
CA LYS A 214 -11.01 -14.43 -5.80
C LYS A 214 -9.52 -14.66 -5.92
N VAL A 215 -9.13 -15.48 -6.89
CA VAL A 215 -7.73 -15.78 -7.22
C VAL A 215 -7.11 -14.59 -7.96
N CYS A 216 -5.94 -14.19 -7.55
CA CYS A 216 -5.08 -13.24 -8.26
C CYS A 216 -3.69 -13.85 -8.38
N ASP A 217 -3.28 -14.15 -9.59
CA ASP A 217 -2.01 -14.81 -9.87
C ASP A 217 -1.09 -13.94 -10.74
N PRO A 218 -0.30 -13.06 -10.13
CA PRO A 218 0.61 -12.21 -10.89
C PRO A 218 1.77 -12.98 -11.54
N ASN A 219 2.10 -14.19 -11.05
CA ASN A 219 3.14 -15.00 -11.66
C ASN A 219 2.68 -15.59 -13.00
N TRP A 220 1.52 -16.27 -13.06
CA TRP A 220 0.98 -16.75 -14.33
C TRP A 220 0.65 -15.62 -15.30
N ALA A 221 0.16 -14.50 -14.78
CA ALA A 221 -0.05 -13.30 -15.60
C ALA A 221 1.24 -12.86 -16.32
N LYS A 222 2.37 -12.85 -15.59
CA LYS A 222 3.68 -12.52 -16.16
C LYS A 222 4.14 -13.55 -17.18
N VAL A 223 4.09 -14.84 -16.84
CA VAL A 223 4.60 -15.93 -17.69
C VAL A 223 3.83 -16.02 -19.01
N THR A 224 2.52 -15.81 -18.96
CA THR A 224 1.65 -15.96 -20.14
C THR A 224 1.39 -14.67 -20.90
N GLY A 225 1.69 -13.51 -20.31
CA GLY A 225 1.27 -12.21 -20.81
C GLY A 225 -0.24 -11.93 -20.68
N GLN A 226 -1.02 -12.87 -20.14
CA GLN A 226 -2.48 -12.76 -20.00
C GLN A 226 -2.87 -12.10 -18.68
N THR A 227 -2.51 -10.85 -18.50
CA THR A 227 -2.62 -10.14 -17.22
C THR A 227 -4.06 -10.08 -16.68
N GLU A 228 -5.03 -9.81 -17.53
CA GLU A 228 -6.44 -9.70 -17.12
C GLU A 228 -7.04 -11.04 -16.74
N ARG A 229 -6.66 -12.12 -17.43
CA ARG A 229 -7.13 -13.48 -17.17
C ARG A 229 -6.85 -13.89 -15.73
N TYR A 230 -5.67 -13.59 -15.22
CA TYR A 230 -5.19 -13.99 -13.88
C TYR A 230 -5.50 -12.97 -12.78
N TYR A 231 -6.40 -12.03 -13.05
CA TYR A 231 -6.85 -11.03 -12.10
C TYR A 231 -8.28 -11.28 -11.63
N ARG A 232 -8.45 -11.61 -10.36
CA ARG A 232 -9.73 -11.86 -9.70
C ARG A 232 -10.56 -12.99 -10.34
N MET A 233 -9.88 -14.07 -10.68
CA MET A 233 -10.51 -15.28 -11.20
C MET A 233 -11.35 -15.98 -10.13
N ASP A 234 -12.29 -16.79 -10.59
CA ASP A 234 -12.99 -17.75 -9.74
C ASP A 234 -12.11 -18.97 -9.47
N TYR A 235 -12.30 -19.58 -8.29
CA TYR A 235 -11.76 -20.90 -8.01
C TYR A 235 -12.37 -21.93 -8.95
N GLY A 236 -11.64 -22.99 -9.24
CA GLY A 236 -12.03 -24.03 -10.19
C GLY A 236 -11.57 -23.77 -11.63
N LEU A 237 -11.20 -22.52 -11.96
CA LEU A 237 -10.53 -22.23 -13.24
C LEU A 237 -9.08 -22.71 -13.19
N SER A 238 -8.56 -23.14 -14.35
CA SER A 238 -7.21 -23.71 -14.43
C SER A 238 -6.14 -22.67 -14.71
N GLY A 239 -4.97 -22.88 -14.11
CA GLY A 239 -3.71 -22.20 -14.47
C GLY A 239 -3.15 -22.67 -15.82
N VAL A 240 -1.92 -22.29 -16.11
CA VAL A 240 -1.21 -22.70 -17.34
C VAL A 240 -0.90 -24.19 -17.37
N ASP A 241 -0.67 -24.77 -16.21
CA ASP A 241 -0.39 -26.19 -16.02
C ASP A 241 -1.63 -27.08 -16.11
N GLY A 242 -2.80 -26.53 -16.45
CA GLY A 242 -4.06 -27.23 -16.54
C GLY A 242 -4.69 -27.57 -15.19
N ARG A 243 -4.03 -27.27 -14.08
CA ARG A 243 -4.54 -27.56 -12.73
C ARG A 243 -5.49 -26.46 -12.28
N PRO A 244 -6.66 -26.84 -11.74
CA PRO A 244 -7.58 -25.87 -11.20
C PRO A 244 -7.06 -25.25 -9.89
N TYR A 245 -7.37 -23.97 -9.68
CA TYR A 245 -7.14 -23.32 -8.40
C TYR A 245 -8.11 -23.85 -7.35
N TYR A 246 -7.58 -24.32 -6.22
CA TYR A 246 -8.36 -24.83 -5.09
C TYR A 246 -8.36 -23.85 -3.94
N ARG A 247 -9.42 -23.83 -3.15
CA ARG A 247 -9.43 -23.16 -1.84
C ARG A 247 -8.57 -23.97 -0.87
N GLY A 248 -7.35 -23.74 -0.96
CA GLY A 248 -6.46 -24.26 -0.29
C GLY A 248 -5.78 -24.88 0.70
N ASN A 249 -4.61 -25.37 0.61
CA ASN A 249 -3.97 -26.14 1.66
C ASN A 249 -3.33 -25.28 2.76
N ARG A 250 -2.99 -24.03 2.50
CA ARG A 250 -2.51 -23.07 3.51
C ARG A 250 -2.90 -21.64 3.08
N ALA A 251 -3.62 -20.96 3.94
CA ALA A 251 -3.96 -19.55 3.77
C ALA A 251 -3.35 -18.74 4.92
N TYR A 252 -2.59 -17.72 4.58
CA TYR A 252 -2.02 -16.78 5.54
C TYR A 252 -2.69 -15.43 5.36
N VAL A 253 -3.21 -14.91 6.48
CA VAL A 253 -3.83 -13.58 6.51
C VAL A 253 -2.74 -12.57 6.83
N ILE A 254 -2.66 -11.56 6.02
CA ILE A 254 -1.70 -10.47 6.15
C ILE A 254 -2.26 -9.36 7.04
#